data_4d43b5bb6a8ac16b0cabacc2bae23ecf
#
_entry.id   4d43b5bb6a8ac16b0cabacc2bae23ecf
#
_cell.length_a   1.000
_cell.length_b   1.000
_cell.length_c   1.000
_cell.angle_alpha   90.00
_cell.angle_beta   90.00
_cell.angle_gamma   90.00
#
_symmetry.space_group_name_H-M   'P 1'
#
loop_
_entity.id
_entity.type
_entity.pdbx_description
1 polymer ?
#
loop_
_entity_poly.entity_id
_entity_poly.type
_entity_poly.pdbx_seq_one_letter_code
_entity_poly.pdbx_strand_id
1 'polypeptide(L)'
;MNKKLLMLGGGFLQNFVIEKAKSMDYYVYCLDADPNAPGFQIADEYAVVNIVDEEACLAYARDKQVNGVLTAATDFGVLTMSRIAEAMYLPGINYRSAKIIKNKASVRKLLFEAHADDTGYAYEIGSMDEIAEILPKMKFPIMMKPVDGSGSRGASKVEKAEDFAKAVEFAMSGSITHRAVAEPFVDGREYGVESVSYTHLRAHET
;
A
#
# COMPACT_ATOMS: atom_id res chain seq x y z
N MET A 1 12.34 25.56 -17.39
CA MET A 1 12.52 24.10 -17.45
C MET A 1 11.25 23.48 -16.87
N ASN A 2 10.65 22.52 -17.58
CA ASN A 2 9.46 21.81 -17.07
C ASN A 2 9.84 21.06 -15.80
N LYS A 3 8.91 21.04 -14.82
CA LYS A 3 9.08 20.22 -13.61
C LYS A 3 9.04 18.75 -14.00
N LYS A 4 9.93 17.96 -13.45
CA LYS A 4 10.09 16.52 -13.72
C LYS A 4 9.30 15.70 -12.68
N LEU A 5 8.38 14.89 -13.14
CA LEU A 5 7.55 14.02 -12.30
C LEU A 5 7.86 12.56 -12.60
N LEU A 6 8.09 11.76 -11.56
CA LEU A 6 8.21 10.32 -11.67
C LEU A 6 6.89 9.66 -11.30
N MET A 7 6.33 8.90 -12.23
CA MET A 7 5.16 8.06 -12.02
C MET A 7 5.59 6.62 -11.74
N LEU A 8 5.19 6.08 -10.60
CA LEU A 8 5.39 4.69 -10.22
C LEU A 8 4.13 3.89 -10.55
N GLY A 9 4.22 3.06 -11.57
CA GLY A 9 3.15 2.32 -12.19
C GLY A 9 2.71 2.95 -13.52
N GLY A 10 2.61 2.14 -14.57
CA GLY A 10 2.22 2.52 -15.92
C GLY A 10 0.97 1.77 -16.42
N GLY A 11 0.16 1.19 -15.53
CA GLY A 11 -1.07 0.51 -15.90
C GLY A 11 -2.16 1.44 -16.44
N PHE A 12 -3.26 0.88 -16.90
CA PHE A 12 -4.35 1.62 -17.56
C PHE A 12 -4.89 2.79 -16.70
N LEU A 13 -5.06 2.58 -15.39
CA LEU A 13 -5.59 3.64 -14.50
C LEU A 13 -4.59 4.77 -14.29
N GLN A 14 -3.29 4.50 -14.37
CA GLN A 14 -2.25 5.52 -14.26
C GLN A 14 -2.19 6.43 -15.49
N ASN A 15 -2.70 5.98 -16.65
CA ASN A 15 -2.72 6.79 -17.88
C ASN A 15 -3.38 8.15 -17.67
N PHE A 16 -4.52 8.17 -16.99
CA PHE A 16 -5.25 9.42 -16.70
C PHE A 16 -4.42 10.41 -15.89
N VAL A 17 -3.60 9.90 -14.98
CA VAL A 17 -2.73 10.73 -14.14
C VAL A 17 -1.53 11.24 -14.94
N ILE A 18 -0.92 10.39 -15.78
CA ILE A 18 0.18 10.75 -16.68
C ILE A 18 -0.30 11.86 -17.65
N GLU A 19 -1.43 11.67 -18.32
CA GLU A 19 -2.02 12.66 -19.23
C GLU A 19 -2.30 13.98 -18.51
N LYS A 20 -2.87 13.90 -17.29
CA LYS A 20 -3.13 15.11 -16.49
C LYS A 20 -1.86 15.84 -16.12
N ALA A 21 -0.81 15.14 -15.70
CA ALA A 21 0.48 15.74 -15.39
C ALA A 21 1.09 16.44 -16.63
N LYS A 22 1.04 15.79 -17.79
CA LYS A 22 1.50 16.39 -19.07
C LYS A 22 0.70 17.63 -19.44
N SER A 23 -0.62 17.63 -19.24
CA SER A 23 -1.47 18.81 -19.46
C SER A 23 -1.17 19.99 -18.53
N MET A 24 -0.40 19.75 -17.46
CA MET A 24 0.09 20.74 -16.50
C MET A 24 1.57 21.10 -16.74
N ASP A 25 2.10 20.80 -17.92
CA ASP A 25 3.48 21.06 -18.34
C ASP A 25 4.57 20.34 -17.51
N TYR A 26 4.22 19.17 -16.91
CA TYR A 26 5.24 18.32 -16.33
C TYR A 26 5.88 17.43 -17.40
N TYR A 27 7.20 17.22 -17.28
CA TYR A 27 7.90 16.13 -17.98
C TYR A 27 7.77 14.86 -17.16
N VAL A 28 7.12 13.84 -17.71
CA VAL A 28 6.73 12.63 -16.95
C VAL A 28 7.63 11.46 -17.29
N TYR A 29 8.33 10.95 -16.30
CA TYR A 29 8.99 9.64 -16.30
C TYR A 29 8.02 8.60 -15.77
N CYS A 30 8.02 7.37 -16.34
CA CYS A 30 7.17 6.27 -15.90
C CYS A 30 8.00 5.00 -15.64
N LEU A 31 7.79 4.37 -14.49
CA LEU A 31 8.37 3.08 -14.15
C LEU A 31 7.27 2.04 -13.97
N ASP A 32 7.47 0.86 -14.55
CA ASP A 32 6.62 -0.31 -14.33
C ASP A 32 7.44 -1.60 -14.54
N ALA A 33 7.05 -2.69 -13.91
CA ALA A 33 7.67 -4.01 -14.12
C ALA A 33 7.26 -4.65 -15.46
N ASP A 34 6.06 -4.30 -15.97
CA ASP A 34 5.58 -4.79 -17.25
C ASP A 34 6.20 -3.98 -18.42
N PRO A 35 7.01 -4.61 -19.29
CA PRO A 35 7.59 -3.91 -20.43
C PRO A 35 6.53 -3.41 -21.43
N ASN A 36 5.30 -3.88 -21.34
CA ASN A 36 4.17 -3.49 -22.20
C ASN A 36 3.20 -2.55 -21.47
N ALA A 37 3.60 -1.96 -20.34
CA ALA A 37 2.73 -1.06 -19.58
C ALA A 37 2.18 0.06 -20.48
N PRO A 38 0.85 0.27 -20.55
CA PRO A 38 0.26 1.24 -21.47
C PRO A 38 0.70 2.69 -21.19
N GLY A 39 1.05 3.01 -19.94
CA GLY A 39 1.58 4.32 -19.56
C GLY A 39 2.90 4.70 -20.24
N PHE A 40 3.67 3.71 -20.71
CA PHE A 40 4.91 3.95 -21.47
C PHE A 40 4.68 4.65 -22.80
N GLN A 41 3.50 4.47 -23.40
CA GLN A 41 3.14 5.15 -24.65
C GLN A 41 2.77 6.62 -24.46
N ILE A 42 2.50 7.03 -23.22
CA ILE A 42 2.00 8.36 -22.89
C ILE A 42 3.09 9.20 -22.20
N ALA A 43 3.90 8.57 -21.37
CA ALA A 43 5.02 9.22 -20.68
C ALA A 43 6.06 9.80 -21.66
N ASP A 44 6.81 10.82 -21.23
CA ASP A 44 7.88 11.40 -22.04
C ASP A 44 9.11 10.50 -22.07
N GLU A 45 9.36 9.77 -20.97
CA GLU A 45 10.43 8.77 -20.86
C GLU A 45 9.98 7.66 -19.91
N TYR A 46 10.44 6.45 -20.14
CA TYR A 46 10.10 5.31 -19.27
C TYR A 46 11.28 4.37 -19.07
N ALA A 47 11.17 3.53 -18.06
CA ALA A 47 12.06 2.39 -17.86
C ALA A 47 11.30 1.20 -17.25
N VAL A 48 11.73 -0.02 -17.63
CA VAL A 48 11.19 -1.25 -17.04
C VAL A 48 11.90 -1.49 -15.72
N VAL A 49 11.24 -1.08 -14.62
CA VAL A 49 11.74 -1.22 -13.24
C VAL A 49 10.56 -1.61 -12.37
N ASN A 50 10.74 -2.64 -11.55
CA ASN A 50 9.71 -3.03 -10.60
C ASN A 50 9.52 -1.95 -9.54
N ILE A 51 8.33 -1.37 -9.46
CA ILE A 51 8.01 -0.25 -8.56
C ILE A 51 8.08 -0.61 -7.06
N VAL A 52 8.18 -1.89 -6.69
CA VAL A 52 8.44 -2.32 -5.31
C VAL A 52 9.94 -2.40 -4.98
N ASP A 53 10.81 -2.29 -5.97
CA ASP A 53 12.26 -2.17 -5.77
C ASP A 53 12.60 -0.71 -5.44
N GLU A 54 12.60 -0.41 -4.14
CA GLU A 54 12.80 0.95 -3.63
C GLU A 54 14.15 1.53 -4.05
N GLU A 55 15.22 0.74 -4.04
CA GLU A 55 16.56 1.22 -4.34
C GLU A 55 16.78 1.45 -5.85
N ALA A 56 16.27 0.56 -6.69
CA ALA A 56 16.33 0.74 -8.13
C ALA A 56 15.53 1.99 -8.57
N CYS A 57 14.33 2.17 -8.03
CA CYS A 57 13.50 3.33 -8.30
C CYS A 57 14.13 4.64 -7.77
N LEU A 58 14.76 4.61 -6.58
CA LEU A 58 15.46 5.76 -6.01
C LEU A 58 16.68 6.14 -6.86
N ALA A 59 17.46 5.15 -7.32
CA ALA A 59 18.60 5.39 -8.19
C ALA A 59 18.16 6.07 -9.50
N TYR A 60 17.07 5.59 -10.12
CA TYR A 60 16.49 6.20 -11.31
C TYR A 60 16.01 7.63 -11.05
N ALA A 61 15.29 7.85 -9.95
CA ALA A 61 14.80 9.18 -9.58
C ALA A 61 15.93 10.22 -9.42
N ARG A 62 17.05 9.79 -8.81
CA ARG A 62 18.26 10.61 -8.64
C ARG A 62 18.96 10.92 -9.96
N ASP A 63 19.13 9.91 -10.83
CA ASP A 63 19.71 10.06 -12.16
C ASP A 63 18.93 11.11 -12.98
N LYS A 64 17.62 11.00 -12.97
CA LYS A 64 16.73 11.92 -13.69
C LYS A 64 16.53 13.27 -12.99
N GLN A 65 16.95 13.40 -11.74
CA GLN A 65 16.78 14.61 -10.93
C GLN A 65 15.31 15.06 -10.90
N VAL A 66 14.42 14.14 -10.53
CA VAL A 66 12.98 14.42 -10.49
C VAL A 66 12.61 15.44 -9.41
N ASN A 67 11.57 16.23 -9.64
CA ASN A 67 11.08 17.25 -8.70
C ASN A 67 9.86 16.80 -7.93
N GLY A 68 9.30 15.63 -8.29
CA GLY A 68 8.17 15.00 -7.61
C GLY A 68 8.09 13.53 -7.97
N VAL A 69 7.45 12.77 -7.11
CA VAL A 69 7.16 11.35 -7.30
C VAL A 69 5.71 11.08 -6.95
N LEU A 70 5.05 10.25 -7.73
CA LEU A 70 3.63 9.94 -7.59
C LEU A 70 3.38 8.47 -7.88
N THR A 71 2.43 7.89 -7.15
CA THR A 71 1.77 6.63 -7.50
C THR A 71 0.26 6.81 -7.38
N ALA A 72 -0.51 6.15 -8.20
CA ALA A 72 -1.97 6.24 -8.20
C ALA A 72 -2.60 4.90 -8.55
N ALA A 73 -3.81 4.65 -8.05
CA ALA A 73 -4.60 3.44 -8.31
C ALA A 73 -3.86 2.12 -8.01
N THR A 74 -2.82 2.16 -7.18
CA THR A 74 -2.09 0.99 -6.69
C THR A 74 -1.45 1.27 -5.35
N ASP A 75 -1.47 0.27 -4.47
CA ASP A 75 -0.79 0.34 -3.17
C ASP A 75 0.70 -0.06 -3.24
N PHE A 76 1.12 -0.70 -4.33
CA PHE A 76 2.47 -1.26 -4.44
C PHE A 76 3.58 -0.20 -4.50
N GLY A 77 3.28 0.97 -5.08
CA GLY A 77 4.24 2.06 -5.19
C GLY A 77 4.37 2.97 -3.95
N VAL A 78 3.54 2.79 -2.92
CA VAL A 78 3.46 3.74 -1.79
C VAL A 78 4.75 3.80 -0.97
N LEU A 79 5.38 2.67 -0.67
CA LEU A 79 6.64 2.63 0.07
C LEU A 79 7.76 3.27 -0.74
N THR A 80 7.90 2.87 -2.00
CA THR A 80 8.89 3.40 -2.93
C THR A 80 8.73 4.91 -3.13
N MET A 81 7.49 5.39 -3.35
CA MET A 81 7.19 6.82 -3.43
C MET A 81 7.67 7.56 -2.18
N SER A 82 7.33 7.05 -1.01
CA SER A 82 7.71 7.68 0.27
C SER A 82 9.21 7.64 0.50
N ARG A 83 9.89 6.55 0.13
CA ARG A 83 11.34 6.40 0.19
C ARG A 83 12.05 7.43 -0.69
N ILE A 84 11.59 7.61 -1.93
CA ILE A 84 12.13 8.60 -2.87
C ILE A 84 11.88 10.01 -2.35
N ALA A 85 10.65 10.31 -1.92
CA ALA A 85 10.30 11.62 -1.40
C ALA A 85 11.20 12.02 -0.22
N GLU A 86 11.39 11.14 0.76
CA GLU A 86 12.24 11.40 1.92
C GLU A 86 13.72 11.54 1.52
N ALA A 87 14.26 10.63 0.70
CA ALA A 87 15.67 10.60 0.32
C ALA A 87 16.10 11.76 -0.60
N MET A 88 15.14 12.40 -1.28
CA MET A 88 15.35 13.53 -2.20
C MET A 88 14.76 14.84 -1.68
N TYR A 89 14.24 14.87 -0.45
CA TYR A 89 13.59 16.05 0.16
C TYR A 89 12.43 16.59 -0.68
N LEU A 90 11.65 15.69 -1.30
CA LEU A 90 10.47 16.03 -2.07
C LEU A 90 9.23 16.01 -1.19
N PRO A 91 8.16 16.74 -1.56
CA PRO A 91 6.86 16.60 -0.89
C PRO A 91 6.34 15.16 -0.98
N GLY A 92 5.85 14.64 0.14
CA GLY A 92 5.33 13.27 0.18
C GLY A 92 5.01 12.80 1.60
N ILE A 93 4.49 11.57 1.70
CA ILE A 93 4.23 10.91 2.96
C ILE A 93 5.58 10.50 3.58
N ASN A 94 5.73 10.70 4.89
CA ASN A 94 6.90 10.22 5.63
C ASN A 94 7.02 8.69 5.50
N TYR A 95 8.23 8.18 5.24
CA TYR A 95 8.47 6.77 4.97
C TYR A 95 8.08 5.84 6.14
N ARG A 96 8.31 6.29 7.39
CA ARG A 96 7.85 5.56 8.59
C ARG A 96 6.32 5.45 8.62
N SER A 97 5.61 6.52 8.32
CA SER A 97 4.15 6.53 8.25
C SER A 97 3.64 5.61 7.13
N ALA A 98 4.29 5.64 5.97
CA ALA A 98 3.95 4.75 4.85
C ALA A 98 4.09 3.27 5.23
N LYS A 99 5.15 2.89 5.97
CA LYS A 99 5.33 1.52 6.47
C LYS A 99 4.22 1.08 7.43
N ILE A 100 3.77 1.97 8.30
CA ILE A 100 2.63 1.69 9.19
C ILE A 100 1.36 1.48 8.38
N ILE A 101 1.05 2.39 7.46
CA ILE A 101 -0.17 2.33 6.63
C ILE A 101 -0.21 1.07 5.76
N LYS A 102 0.94 0.62 5.26
CA LYS A 102 1.05 -0.58 4.43
C LYS A 102 0.94 -1.89 5.21
N ASN A 103 1.09 -1.87 6.53
CA ASN A 103 0.96 -3.05 7.38
C ASN A 103 -0.36 -2.98 8.17
N LYS A 104 -1.33 -3.83 7.80
CA LYS A 104 -2.66 -3.87 8.43
C LYS A 104 -2.61 -4.15 9.93
N ALA A 105 -1.68 -5.02 10.40
CA ALA A 105 -1.52 -5.30 11.82
C ALA A 105 -1.03 -4.06 12.57
N SER A 106 -0.08 -3.32 11.99
CA SER A 106 0.42 -2.06 12.58
C SER A 106 -0.67 -1.00 12.65
N VAL A 107 -1.51 -0.87 11.62
CA VAL A 107 -2.66 0.06 11.64
C VAL A 107 -3.65 -0.34 12.72
N ARG A 108 -4.05 -1.61 12.80
CA ARG A 108 -4.98 -2.10 13.83
C ARG A 108 -4.45 -1.89 15.25
N LYS A 109 -3.15 -2.18 15.45
CA LYS A 109 -2.50 -1.95 16.74
C LYS A 109 -2.55 -0.47 17.12
N LEU A 110 -2.21 0.43 16.20
CA LEU A 110 -2.23 1.88 16.44
C LEU A 110 -3.64 2.38 16.79
N LEU A 111 -4.66 1.94 16.04
CA LEU A 111 -6.05 2.32 16.29
C LEU A 111 -6.56 1.79 17.63
N PHE A 112 -6.20 0.56 17.98
CA PHE A 112 -6.55 -0.05 19.28
C PHE A 112 -5.90 0.70 20.44
N GLU A 113 -4.61 1.01 20.36
CA GLU A 113 -3.86 1.76 21.39
C GLU A 113 -4.37 3.22 21.53
N ALA A 114 -4.83 3.80 20.43
CA ALA A 114 -5.43 5.14 20.43
C ALA A 114 -6.92 5.17 20.84
N HIS A 115 -7.51 4.02 21.17
CA HIS A 115 -8.95 3.88 21.45
C HIS A 115 -9.85 4.42 20.31
N ALA A 116 -9.35 4.33 19.06
CA ALA A 116 -10.07 4.77 17.85
C ALA A 116 -10.78 3.61 17.14
N ASP A 117 -10.56 2.37 17.61
CA ASP A 117 -11.15 1.15 17.08
C ASP A 117 -11.44 0.19 18.24
N ASP A 118 -12.70 -0.14 18.43
CA ASP A 118 -13.21 -1.07 19.46
C ASP A 118 -13.52 -2.48 18.92
N THR A 119 -13.12 -2.77 17.69
CA THR A 119 -13.29 -4.10 17.07
C THR A 119 -12.45 -5.19 17.74
N GLY A 120 -11.47 -4.83 18.55
CA GLY A 120 -10.58 -5.73 19.27
C GLY A 120 -9.16 -5.78 18.72
N TYR A 121 -8.32 -6.53 19.41
CA TYR A 121 -6.91 -6.62 19.07
C TYR A 121 -6.67 -7.52 17.85
N ALA A 122 -5.80 -7.08 16.94
CA ALA A 122 -5.33 -7.86 15.81
C ALA A 122 -3.96 -8.48 16.10
N TYR A 123 -3.75 -9.71 15.65
CA TYR A 123 -2.51 -10.46 15.83
C TYR A 123 -1.80 -10.64 14.50
N GLU A 124 -0.57 -10.16 14.42
CA GLU A 124 0.30 -10.43 13.28
C GLU A 124 0.93 -11.81 13.44
N ILE A 125 1.02 -12.56 12.33
CA ILE A 125 1.56 -13.93 12.27
C ILE A 125 2.69 -13.92 11.25
N GLY A 126 3.91 -14.14 11.71
CA GLY A 126 5.13 -14.14 10.89
C GLY A 126 5.59 -15.52 10.44
N SER A 127 5.15 -16.57 11.15
CA SER A 127 5.45 -17.96 10.81
C SER A 127 4.36 -18.90 11.28
N MET A 128 4.34 -20.12 10.72
CA MET A 128 3.40 -21.17 11.14
C MET A 128 3.63 -21.62 12.59
N ASP A 129 4.82 -21.45 13.12
CA ASP A 129 5.16 -21.84 14.49
C ASP A 129 4.45 -20.96 15.54
N GLU A 130 4.06 -19.74 15.16
CA GLU A 130 3.35 -18.81 16.04
C GLU A 130 1.86 -19.19 16.24
N ILE A 131 1.33 -20.11 15.44
CA ILE A 131 -0.08 -20.54 15.50
C ILE A 131 -0.42 -21.07 16.87
N ALA A 132 0.43 -21.90 17.47
CA ALA A 132 0.17 -22.52 18.77
C ALA A 132 0.01 -21.48 19.90
N GLU A 133 0.66 -20.33 19.78
CA GLU A 133 0.55 -19.22 20.72
C GLU A 133 -0.67 -18.32 20.44
N ILE A 134 -0.97 -18.09 19.17
CA ILE A 134 -1.98 -17.11 18.76
C ILE A 134 -3.39 -17.72 18.75
N LEU A 135 -3.54 -18.94 18.27
CA LEU A 135 -4.84 -19.60 18.13
C LEU A 135 -5.69 -19.61 19.42
N PRO A 136 -5.12 -19.90 20.63
CA PRO A 136 -5.89 -19.85 21.88
C PRO A 136 -6.44 -18.47 22.26
N LYS A 137 -5.89 -17.40 21.67
CA LYS A 137 -6.33 -16.02 21.90
C LYS A 137 -7.49 -15.60 20.99
N MET A 138 -7.82 -16.42 19.98
CA MET A 138 -8.84 -16.09 18.98
C MET A 138 -10.24 -16.39 19.48
N LYS A 139 -11.17 -15.48 19.17
CA LYS A 139 -12.61 -15.67 19.31
C LYS A 139 -13.23 -15.68 17.92
N PHE A 140 -13.69 -16.84 17.49
CA PHE A 140 -14.29 -17.02 16.18
C PHE A 140 -15.72 -16.44 16.09
N PRO A 141 -16.18 -15.96 14.91
CA PRO A 141 -15.41 -15.89 13.65
C PRO A 141 -14.36 -14.78 13.63
N ILE A 142 -13.30 -14.98 12.83
CA ILE A 142 -12.24 -14.01 12.61
C ILE A 142 -12.04 -13.72 11.12
N MET A 143 -11.40 -12.60 10.81
CA MET A 143 -10.86 -12.31 9.49
C MET A 143 -9.36 -12.60 9.46
N MET A 144 -8.92 -13.44 8.52
CA MET A 144 -7.52 -13.68 8.23
C MET A 144 -7.15 -12.98 6.91
N LYS A 145 -6.06 -12.20 6.90
CA LYS A 145 -5.64 -11.38 5.74
C LYS A 145 -4.13 -11.35 5.60
N PRO A 146 -3.58 -11.12 4.39
CA PRO A 146 -2.20 -10.66 4.24
C PRO A 146 -1.99 -9.30 4.93
N VAL A 147 -0.86 -9.09 5.59
CA VAL A 147 -0.60 -7.80 6.27
C VAL A 147 -0.47 -6.64 5.27
N ASP A 148 0.05 -6.89 4.08
CA ASP A 148 0.44 -5.93 3.05
C ASP A 148 -0.22 -6.17 1.68
N GLY A 149 -1.14 -7.13 1.59
CA GLY A 149 -1.91 -7.42 0.39
C GLY A 149 -2.96 -6.37 0.06
N SER A 150 -3.43 -6.35 -1.19
CA SER A 150 -4.51 -5.50 -1.69
C SER A 150 -5.52 -6.28 -2.52
N GLY A 151 -6.72 -5.70 -2.75
CA GLY A 151 -7.76 -6.30 -3.58
C GLY A 151 -8.36 -7.58 -3.01
N SER A 152 -8.42 -7.72 -1.68
CA SER A 152 -8.98 -8.88 -0.95
C SER A 152 -8.33 -10.23 -1.27
N ARG A 153 -7.21 -10.25 -2.01
CA ARG A 153 -6.48 -11.49 -2.31
C ARG A 153 -5.85 -12.04 -1.04
N GLY A 154 -6.04 -13.33 -0.78
CA GLY A 154 -5.55 -13.99 0.43
C GLY A 154 -6.38 -13.70 1.70
N ALA A 155 -7.51 -12.97 1.60
CA ALA A 155 -8.39 -12.72 2.73
C ALA A 155 -9.45 -13.82 2.85
N SER A 156 -9.74 -14.26 4.08
CA SER A 156 -10.75 -15.27 4.37
C SER A 156 -11.39 -15.06 5.74
N LYS A 157 -12.69 -15.35 5.82
CA LYS A 157 -13.40 -15.50 7.10
C LYS A 157 -13.15 -16.91 7.64
N VAL A 158 -12.74 -17.01 8.88
CA VAL A 158 -12.46 -18.27 9.57
C VAL A 158 -13.50 -18.47 10.66
N GLU A 159 -14.31 -19.50 10.51
CA GLU A 159 -15.42 -19.80 11.42
C GLU A 159 -14.99 -20.68 12.59
N LYS A 160 -13.95 -21.50 12.41
CA LYS A 160 -13.54 -22.55 13.35
C LYS A 160 -12.03 -22.65 13.49
N ALA A 161 -11.59 -23.12 14.64
CA ALA A 161 -10.17 -23.31 14.95
C ALA A 161 -9.44 -24.27 13.99
N GLU A 162 -10.17 -25.30 13.48
CA GLU A 162 -9.59 -26.29 12.57
C GLU A 162 -9.13 -25.68 11.25
N ASP A 163 -9.77 -24.60 10.80
CA ASP A 163 -9.46 -23.91 9.53
C ASP A 163 -8.36 -22.87 9.67
N PHE A 164 -7.92 -22.57 10.90
CA PHE A 164 -7.00 -21.45 11.19
C PHE A 164 -5.67 -21.57 10.45
N ALA A 165 -5.00 -22.73 10.57
CA ALA A 165 -3.68 -22.95 9.95
C ALA A 165 -3.73 -22.79 8.42
N LYS A 166 -4.75 -23.36 7.77
CA LYS A 166 -4.97 -23.24 6.34
C LYS A 166 -5.20 -21.79 5.90
N ALA A 167 -5.95 -21.03 6.71
CA ALA A 167 -6.19 -19.62 6.45
C ALA A 167 -4.92 -18.78 6.61
N VAL A 168 -4.04 -19.09 7.56
CA VAL A 168 -2.72 -18.46 7.70
C VAL A 168 -1.86 -18.70 6.47
N GLU A 169 -1.73 -19.95 6.00
CA GLU A 169 -0.98 -20.27 4.77
C GLU A 169 -1.53 -19.50 3.57
N PHE A 170 -2.84 -19.48 3.40
CA PHE A 170 -3.48 -18.76 2.31
C PHE A 170 -3.22 -17.26 2.38
N ALA A 171 -3.31 -16.66 3.56
CA ALA A 171 -3.01 -15.23 3.74
C ALA A 171 -1.52 -14.93 3.48
N MET A 172 -0.61 -15.76 4.00
CA MET A 172 0.83 -15.60 3.77
C MET A 172 1.21 -15.71 2.29
N SER A 173 0.55 -16.58 1.54
CA SER A 173 0.78 -16.73 0.09
C SER A 173 0.40 -15.46 -0.71
N GLY A 174 -0.54 -14.67 -0.20
CA GLY A 174 -0.97 -13.40 -0.78
C GLY A 174 -0.21 -12.16 -0.27
N SER A 175 0.73 -12.35 0.65
CA SER A 175 1.53 -11.28 1.26
C SER A 175 2.92 -11.17 0.60
N ILE A 176 3.38 -9.94 0.35
CA ILE A 176 4.72 -9.67 -0.16
C ILE A 176 5.78 -10.05 0.89
N THR A 177 5.47 -9.79 2.17
CA THR A 177 6.36 -10.09 3.30
C THR A 177 6.12 -11.46 3.91
N HIS A 178 5.24 -12.29 3.31
CA HIS A 178 4.84 -13.60 3.81
C HIS A 178 4.35 -13.58 5.27
N ARG A 179 3.56 -12.57 5.61
CA ARG A 179 2.98 -12.39 6.94
C ARG A 179 1.46 -12.25 6.85
N ALA A 180 0.77 -12.76 7.85
CA ALA A 180 -0.68 -12.67 7.97
C ALA A 180 -1.09 -11.80 9.17
N VAL A 181 -2.34 -11.35 9.17
CA VAL A 181 -2.99 -10.74 10.34
C VAL A 181 -4.33 -11.41 10.58
N ALA A 182 -4.55 -11.81 11.83
CA ALA A 182 -5.83 -12.31 12.34
C ALA A 182 -6.51 -11.19 13.15
N GLU A 183 -7.73 -10.85 12.79
CA GLU A 183 -8.53 -9.82 13.47
C GLU A 183 -9.95 -10.30 13.71
N PRO A 184 -10.71 -9.78 14.70
CA PRO A 184 -12.11 -10.10 14.86
C PRO A 184 -12.90 -9.87 13.58
N PHE A 185 -13.81 -10.78 13.25
CA PHE A 185 -14.75 -10.53 12.17
C PHE A 185 -15.83 -9.55 12.65
N VAL A 186 -15.99 -8.45 11.96
CA VAL A 186 -17.04 -7.46 12.24
C VAL A 186 -18.25 -7.80 11.38
N ASP A 187 -19.36 -8.15 12.02
CA ASP A 187 -20.63 -8.33 11.34
C ASP A 187 -21.40 -7.01 11.33
N GLY A 188 -21.82 -6.57 10.15
CA GLY A 188 -22.50 -5.29 10.03
C GLY A 188 -22.65 -4.84 8.58
N ARG A 189 -23.22 -3.64 8.42
CA ARG A 189 -23.37 -3.02 7.11
C ARG A 189 -22.04 -2.35 6.70
N GLU A 190 -21.57 -2.68 5.50
CA GLU A 190 -20.36 -2.05 4.95
C GLU A 190 -20.66 -0.67 4.36
N TYR A 191 -19.76 0.26 4.59
CA TYR A 191 -19.75 1.60 4.00
C TYR A 191 -18.38 1.90 3.41
N GLY A 192 -18.35 2.41 2.18
CA GLY A 192 -17.17 3.02 1.60
C GLY A 192 -17.11 4.50 1.98
N VAL A 193 -15.96 4.95 2.46
CA VAL A 193 -15.72 6.37 2.76
C VAL A 193 -14.51 6.82 1.97
N GLU A 194 -14.68 7.87 1.18
CA GLU A 194 -13.58 8.56 0.51
C GLU A 194 -13.38 9.93 1.13
N SER A 195 -12.16 10.26 1.45
CA SER A 195 -11.81 11.57 1.99
C SER A 195 -10.56 12.11 1.29
N VAL A 196 -10.49 13.42 1.16
CA VAL A 196 -9.33 14.13 0.64
C VAL A 196 -8.75 14.99 1.76
N SER A 197 -7.47 14.77 2.07
CA SER A 197 -6.74 15.63 3.00
C SER A 197 -5.60 16.35 2.29
N TYR A 198 -5.47 17.62 2.56
CA TYR A 198 -4.39 18.46 2.04
C TYR A 198 -3.48 18.88 3.18
N THR A 199 -2.18 18.75 3.02
CA THR A 199 -1.20 19.09 4.07
C THR A 199 -1.19 20.57 4.46
N HIS A 200 -1.77 21.45 3.65
CA HIS A 200 -1.81 22.90 3.86
C HIS A 200 -3.22 23.48 3.97
N LEU A 201 -4.25 22.68 3.84
CA LEU A 201 -5.63 23.10 4.00
C LEU A 201 -6.18 22.54 5.31
N ARG A 202 -6.63 23.41 6.19
CA ARG A 202 -7.51 23.00 7.27
C ARG A 202 -8.79 22.47 6.63
N ALA A 203 -9.34 21.37 7.14
CA ALA A 203 -10.66 20.92 6.75
C ALA A 203 -11.62 22.10 6.94
N HIS A 204 -12.19 22.60 5.85
CA HIS A 204 -13.34 23.48 5.95
C HIS A 204 -14.53 22.57 6.16
N GLU A 205 -15.13 22.67 7.33
CA GLU A 205 -16.44 22.09 7.56
C GLU A 205 -17.41 22.73 6.55
N THR A 206 -17.99 21.89 5.69
CA THR A 206 -19.08 22.26 4.81
C THR A 206 -20.41 21.91 5.47
#